data_b557deb233140268eaea00e0253f24cf
#
_entry.id   b557deb233140268eaea00e0253f24cf
#
_cell.length_a   1.000
_cell.length_b   1.000
_cell.length_c   1.000
_cell.angle_alpha   90.00
_cell.angle_beta   90.00
_cell.angle_gamma   90.00
#
_symmetry.space_group_name_H-M   'P 1'
#
loop_
_entity.id
_entity.type
_entity.pdbx_description
1 polymer ?
#
loop_
_entity_poly.entity_id
_entity_poly.type
_entity_poly.pdbx_seq_one_letter_code
_entity_poly.pdbx_strand_id
1 'polypeptide(L)'
;LSRIAAAAGVREAVLVNAGGCLRSWHIGEVMTITDHLNLTGSSPFDGPVFTDVRSVWDDELADVLRGVTERSGVYAAVRGPEYQTMAETRMLESAGADCVGMSTVLEAIALHQLGVRVAGMSVVSDLSFAQAPTDPDEVVRLAAGAHTTIAAGIEAVLAAMS
;
A
#
# COMPACT_ATOMS: atom_id res chain seq x y z
N LEU A 1 13.13 -7.83 -6.92
CA LEU A 1 12.89 -8.49 -5.62
C LEU A 1 11.78 -9.53 -5.76
N SER A 2 10.60 -9.19 -6.33
CA SER A 2 9.44 -10.09 -6.46
C SER A 2 9.76 -11.43 -7.13
N ARG A 3 10.55 -11.42 -8.23
CA ARG A 3 10.98 -12.65 -8.91
C ARG A 3 11.89 -13.52 -8.04
N ILE A 4 12.73 -12.92 -7.21
CA ILE A 4 13.60 -13.65 -6.28
C ILE A 4 12.77 -14.30 -5.18
N ALA A 5 11.82 -13.57 -4.61
CA ALA A 5 10.92 -14.10 -3.58
C ALA A 5 10.11 -15.30 -4.10
N ALA A 6 9.48 -15.18 -5.27
CA ALA A 6 8.73 -16.28 -5.87
C ALA A 6 9.63 -17.50 -6.19
N ALA A 7 10.83 -17.26 -6.74
CA ALA A 7 11.80 -18.34 -7.02
C ALA A 7 12.32 -19.03 -5.74
N ALA A 8 12.34 -18.31 -4.61
CA ALA A 8 12.67 -18.87 -3.29
C ALA A 8 11.50 -19.62 -2.63
N GLY A 9 10.34 -19.72 -3.31
CA GLY A 9 9.18 -20.46 -2.81
C GLY A 9 8.30 -19.66 -1.83
N VAL A 10 8.43 -18.35 -1.81
CA VAL A 10 7.51 -17.46 -1.04
C VAL A 10 6.11 -17.60 -1.64
N ARG A 11 5.11 -17.89 -0.81
CA ARG A 11 3.71 -18.06 -1.20
C ARG A 11 2.83 -16.90 -0.78
N GLU A 12 3.20 -16.23 0.30
CA GLU A 12 2.50 -15.05 0.84
C GLU A 12 3.50 -13.90 1.08
N ALA A 13 3.04 -12.68 0.83
CA ALA A 13 3.83 -11.47 1.06
C ALA A 13 2.98 -10.39 1.72
N VAL A 14 3.51 -9.77 2.75
CA VAL A 14 2.95 -8.55 3.34
C VAL A 14 3.82 -7.38 2.93
N LEU A 15 3.24 -6.45 2.19
CA LEU A 15 3.90 -5.22 1.75
C LEU A 15 3.52 -4.07 2.68
N VAL A 16 4.50 -3.31 3.12
CA VAL A 16 4.28 -2.18 4.03
C VAL A 16 4.88 -0.93 3.42
N ASN A 17 4.13 0.16 3.44
CA ASN A 17 4.59 1.47 2.98
C ASN A 17 4.11 2.61 3.90
N ALA A 18 4.55 3.82 3.59
CA ALA A 18 4.01 5.06 4.12
C ALA A 18 3.27 5.80 3.00
N GLY A 19 2.18 6.47 3.33
CA GLY A 19 1.36 7.20 2.37
C GLY A 19 0.75 8.47 2.92
N GLY A 20 0.53 9.44 2.04
CA GLY A 20 -0.25 10.64 2.30
C GLY A 20 -1.74 10.29 2.37
N CYS A 21 -2.41 10.73 3.43
CA CYS A 21 -3.82 10.45 3.65
C CYS A 21 -4.72 11.47 2.93
N LEU A 22 -5.73 10.98 2.22
CA LEU A 22 -6.75 11.76 1.51
C LEU A 22 -8.06 11.85 2.31
N ARG A 23 -8.06 11.37 3.56
CA ARG A 23 -9.22 11.34 4.46
C ARG A 23 -8.93 12.12 5.76
N SER A 24 -9.94 12.29 6.59
CA SER A 24 -9.82 12.90 7.92
C SER A 24 -9.32 11.86 8.95
N TRP A 25 -8.24 11.17 8.64
CA TRP A 25 -7.59 10.20 9.53
C TRP A 25 -6.42 10.85 10.27
N HIS A 26 -5.79 10.10 11.16
CA HIS A 26 -4.70 10.61 11.98
C HIS A 26 -3.35 10.05 11.51
N ILE A 27 -2.32 10.87 11.62
CA ILE A 27 -0.95 10.43 11.37
C ILE A 27 -0.60 9.31 12.35
N GLY A 28 0.02 8.24 11.82
CA GLY A 28 0.37 7.04 12.57
C GLY A 28 -0.67 5.92 12.49
N GLU A 29 -1.92 6.18 12.05
CA GLU A 29 -2.88 5.10 11.77
C GLU A 29 -2.39 4.24 10.61
N VAL A 30 -2.75 2.96 10.63
CA VAL A 30 -2.39 1.99 9.59
C VAL A 30 -3.63 1.58 8.82
N MET A 31 -3.54 1.67 7.51
CA MET A 31 -4.60 1.26 6.58
C MET A 31 -4.26 -0.10 5.97
N THR A 32 -5.15 -1.10 6.08
CA THR A 32 -5.13 -2.27 5.22
C THR A 32 -5.46 -1.85 3.78
N ILE A 33 -4.60 -2.20 2.83
CA ILE A 33 -4.85 -1.94 1.41
C ILE A 33 -5.78 -3.03 0.88
N THR A 34 -6.94 -2.62 0.38
CA THR A 34 -7.96 -3.53 -0.19
C THR A 34 -8.07 -3.43 -1.71
N ASP A 35 -7.62 -2.32 -2.29
CA ASP A 35 -7.59 -2.09 -3.72
C ASP A 35 -6.57 -0.99 -4.05
N HIS A 36 -6.31 -0.76 -5.35
CA HIS A 36 -5.35 0.24 -5.75
C HIS A 36 -5.72 0.97 -7.05
N LEU A 37 -5.18 2.17 -7.19
CA LEU A 37 -5.11 2.90 -8.45
C LEU A 37 -3.65 2.94 -8.92
N ASN A 38 -3.34 2.30 -10.05
CA ASN A 38 -2.00 2.41 -10.65
C ASN A 38 -1.94 3.62 -11.60
N LEU A 39 -1.51 4.75 -11.09
CA LEU A 39 -1.34 6.01 -11.82
C LEU A 39 0.14 6.31 -12.12
N THR A 40 1.02 5.31 -12.00
CA THR A 40 2.46 5.46 -12.26
C THR A 40 2.78 5.62 -13.74
N GLY A 41 1.87 5.22 -14.62
CA GLY A 41 2.13 5.12 -16.06
C GLY A 41 3.09 3.97 -16.41
N SER A 42 3.32 3.04 -15.49
CA SER A 42 4.28 1.95 -15.62
C SER A 42 3.64 0.59 -15.36
N SER A 43 4.28 -0.46 -15.89
CA SER A 43 3.99 -1.86 -15.61
C SER A 43 5.24 -2.54 -15.05
N PRO A 44 5.10 -3.55 -14.16
CA PRO A 44 6.24 -4.34 -13.71
C PRO A 44 6.74 -5.36 -14.74
N PHE A 45 6.10 -5.42 -15.90
CA PHE A 45 6.38 -6.39 -16.97
C PHE A 45 7.00 -5.74 -18.20
N ASP A 46 7.88 -6.49 -18.88
CA ASP A 46 8.37 -6.17 -20.21
C ASP A 46 7.45 -6.82 -21.26
N GLY A 47 6.90 -6.02 -22.16
CA GLY A 47 6.02 -6.48 -23.21
C GLY A 47 4.56 -6.73 -22.77
N PRO A 48 3.73 -7.38 -23.63
CA PRO A 48 2.29 -7.50 -23.44
C PRO A 48 1.93 -8.68 -22.52
N VAL A 49 2.17 -8.53 -21.23
CA VAL A 49 1.71 -9.51 -20.23
C VAL A 49 0.34 -9.08 -19.72
N PHE A 50 -0.69 -9.84 -20.09
CA PHE A 50 -2.07 -9.61 -19.64
C PHE A 50 -2.31 -10.38 -18.33
N THR A 51 -2.51 -9.64 -17.25
CA THR A 51 -2.75 -10.19 -15.89
C THR A 51 -4.04 -9.60 -15.34
N ASP A 52 -4.88 -10.43 -14.73
CA ASP A 52 -6.04 -9.94 -13.98
C ASP A 52 -5.57 -9.35 -12.65
N VAL A 53 -5.76 -8.07 -12.47
CA VAL A 53 -5.32 -7.32 -11.28
C VAL A 53 -6.45 -7.04 -10.28
N ARG A 54 -7.67 -7.54 -10.52
CA ARG A 54 -8.83 -7.32 -9.63
C ARG A 54 -8.67 -7.98 -8.26
N SER A 55 -7.82 -9.00 -8.16
CA SER A 55 -7.54 -9.76 -6.94
C SER A 55 -6.06 -9.71 -6.53
N VAL A 56 -5.38 -8.60 -6.81
CA VAL A 56 -3.98 -8.42 -6.39
C VAL A 56 -3.86 -8.48 -4.88
N TRP A 57 -4.76 -7.81 -4.18
CA TRP A 57 -4.83 -7.86 -2.72
C TRP A 57 -5.71 -9.04 -2.32
N ASP A 58 -5.11 -10.02 -1.65
CA ASP A 58 -5.81 -11.25 -1.25
C ASP A 58 -6.85 -10.95 -0.18
N ASP A 59 -8.11 -11.30 -0.43
CA ASP A 59 -9.25 -10.96 0.43
C ASP A 59 -9.14 -11.58 1.82
N GLU A 60 -8.68 -12.83 1.94
CA GLU A 60 -8.53 -13.52 3.24
C GLU A 60 -7.43 -12.86 4.08
N LEU A 61 -6.29 -12.55 3.47
CA LEU A 61 -5.19 -11.86 4.15
C LEU A 61 -5.56 -10.41 4.50
N ALA A 62 -6.32 -9.73 3.64
CA ALA A 62 -6.85 -8.39 3.92
C ALA A 62 -7.85 -8.43 5.09
N ASP A 63 -8.70 -9.46 5.18
CA ASP A 63 -9.61 -9.63 6.32
C ASP A 63 -8.86 -9.82 7.64
N VAL A 64 -7.78 -10.60 7.62
CA VAL A 64 -6.89 -10.77 8.78
C VAL A 64 -6.28 -9.43 9.20
N LEU A 65 -5.76 -8.65 8.25
CA LEU A 65 -5.18 -7.34 8.55
C LEU A 65 -6.22 -6.34 9.07
N ARG A 66 -7.44 -6.34 8.55
CA ARG A 66 -8.55 -5.51 9.05
C ARG A 66 -8.89 -5.76 10.52
N GLY A 67 -8.56 -6.93 11.04
CA GLY A 67 -8.72 -7.26 12.46
C GLY A 67 -7.74 -6.53 13.39
N VAL A 68 -6.66 -5.95 12.86
CA VAL A 68 -5.59 -5.32 13.64
C VAL A 68 -5.27 -3.88 13.22
N THR A 69 -5.65 -3.46 12.02
CA THR A 69 -5.43 -2.09 11.53
C THR A 69 -6.61 -1.18 11.84
N GLU A 70 -6.36 0.11 11.96
CA GLU A 70 -7.39 1.11 12.27
C GLU A 70 -8.25 1.47 11.05
N ARG A 71 -7.72 1.27 9.85
CA ARG A 71 -8.36 1.69 8.59
C ARG A 71 -8.24 0.60 7.51
N SER A 72 -9.07 0.72 6.49
CA SER A 72 -8.94 -0.03 5.26
C SER A 72 -9.36 0.83 4.08
N GLY A 73 -8.78 0.59 2.89
CA GLY A 73 -9.13 1.41 1.74
C GLY A 73 -8.25 1.22 0.52
N VAL A 74 -8.39 2.17 -0.41
CA VAL A 74 -7.75 2.19 -1.73
C VAL A 74 -6.45 2.99 -1.69
N TYR A 75 -5.37 2.39 -2.16
CA TYR A 75 -4.07 3.05 -2.27
C TYR A 75 -3.81 3.51 -3.70
N ALA A 76 -3.62 4.81 -3.91
CA ALA A 76 -3.19 5.36 -5.20
C ALA A 76 -1.66 5.36 -5.31
N ALA A 77 -1.12 4.68 -6.31
CA ALA A 77 0.30 4.76 -6.63
C ALA A 77 0.52 5.79 -7.75
N VAL A 78 1.31 6.81 -7.47
CA VAL A 78 1.77 7.82 -8.42
C VAL A 78 3.27 7.67 -8.69
N ARG A 79 3.76 8.29 -9.75
CA ARG A 79 5.16 8.11 -10.15
C ARG A 79 6.14 8.77 -9.18
N GLY A 80 5.85 10.00 -8.73
CA GLY A 80 6.80 10.81 -8.00
C GLY A 80 8.04 11.20 -8.84
N PRO A 81 9.11 11.76 -8.23
CA PRO A 81 9.26 11.98 -6.77
C PRO A 81 8.53 13.22 -6.23
N GLU A 82 7.84 13.99 -7.08
CA GLU A 82 7.11 15.19 -6.67
C GLU A 82 5.87 14.81 -5.88
N TYR A 83 5.59 15.57 -4.81
CA TYR A 83 4.31 15.50 -4.10
C TYR A 83 3.18 16.09 -4.96
N GLN A 84 1.95 15.65 -4.67
CA GLN A 84 0.76 16.06 -5.40
C GLN A 84 0.44 17.55 -5.16
N THR A 85 0.03 18.23 -6.23
CA THR A 85 -0.66 19.51 -6.11
C THR A 85 -2.03 19.33 -5.45
N MET A 86 -2.62 20.41 -4.93
CA MET A 86 -3.97 20.37 -4.36
C MET A 86 -5.04 19.95 -5.38
N ALA A 87 -4.82 20.19 -6.68
CA ALA A 87 -5.73 19.74 -7.73
C ALA A 87 -5.65 18.23 -7.93
N GLU A 88 -4.44 17.67 -7.96
CA GLU A 88 -4.20 16.23 -8.01
C GLU A 88 -4.71 15.52 -6.75
N THR A 89 -4.51 16.10 -5.57
CA THR A 89 -5.05 15.58 -4.30
C THR A 89 -6.57 15.42 -4.36
N ARG A 90 -7.28 16.47 -4.82
CA ARG A 90 -8.74 16.41 -5.00
C ARG A 90 -9.17 15.41 -6.09
N MET A 91 -8.40 15.28 -7.17
CA MET A 91 -8.65 14.29 -8.21
C MET A 91 -8.55 12.87 -7.64
N LEU A 92 -7.50 12.56 -6.89
CA LEU A 92 -7.30 11.25 -6.27
C LEU A 92 -8.41 10.92 -5.26
N GLU A 93 -8.78 11.85 -4.40
CA GLU A 93 -9.90 11.70 -3.48
C GLU A 93 -11.21 11.42 -4.23
N SER A 94 -11.49 12.19 -5.31
CA SER A 94 -12.68 12.01 -6.14
C SER A 94 -12.69 10.68 -6.90
N ALA A 95 -11.52 10.13 -7.21
CA ALA A 95 -11.35 8.81 -7.80
C ALA A 95 -11.52 7.65 -6.79
N GLY A 96 -11.73 7.96 -5.51
CA GLY A 96 -11.98 6.99 -4.46
C GLY A 96 -10.73 6.51 -3.73
N ALA A 97 -9.56 7.13 -3.92
CA ALA A 97 -8.37 6.81 -3.15
C ALA A 97 -8.49 7.31 -1.71
N ASP A 98 -7.93 6.54 -0.77
CA ASP A 98 -7.86 6.86 0.65
C ASP A 98 -6.46 7.31 1.07
N CYS A 99 -5.43 6.69 0.49
CA CYS A 99 -4.04 7.07 0.64
C CYS A 99 -3.34 7.16 -0.72
N VAL A 100 -2.26 7.92 -0.78
CA VAL A 100 -1.43 8.08 -1.97
C VAL A 100 0.05 7.93 -1.63
N GLY A 101 0.81 7.30 -2.53
CA GLY A 101 2.26 7.19 -2.41
C GLY A 101 2.92 6.77 -3.72
N MET A 102 4.18 6.38 -3.66
CA MET A 102 5.03 6.22 -4.86
C MET A 102 5.63 4.81 -4.98
N SER A 103 5.07 3.81 -4.29
CA SER A 103 5.64 2.46 -4.19
C SER A 103 4.56 1.37 -4.19
N THR A 104 5.00 0.12 -3.97
CA THR A 104 4.18 -1.03 -3.55
C THR A 104 3.31 -1.64 -4.64
N VAL A 105 2.54 -0.87 -5.40
CA VAL A 105 1.56 -1.41 -6.36
C VAL A 105 2.22 -2.23 -7.47
N LEU A 106 3.33 -1.78 -8.05
CA LEU A 106 4.04 -2.54 -9.08
C LEU A 106 4.64 -3.83 -8.51
N GLU A 107 5.09 -3.82 -7.27
CA GLU A 107 5.58 -5.01 -6.57
C GLU A 107 4.44 -6.00 -6.30
N ALA A 108 3.29 -5.50 -5.84
CA ALA A 108 2.09 -6.30 -5.60
C ALA A 108 1.60 -6.98 -6.89
N ILE A 109 1.49 -6.24 -7.99
CA ILE A 109 1.11 -6.77 -9.30
C ILE A 109 2.10 -7.86 -9.76
N ALA A 110 3.42 -7.62 -9.59
CA ALA A 110 4.44 -8.59 -9.97
C ALA A 110 4.38 -9.86 -9.12
N LEU A 111 4.19 -9.75 -7.80
CA LEU A 111 4.03 -10.89 -6.90
C LEU A 111 2.77 -11.69 -7.23
N HIS A 112 1.64 -11.02 -7.40
CA HIS A 112 0.38 -11.65 -7.75
C HIS A 112 0.48 -12.45 -9.07
N GLN A 113 1.09 -11.88 -10.11
CA GLN A 113 1.30 -12.58 -11.38
C GLN A 113 2.19 -13.82 -11.23
N LEU A 114 3.07 -13.84 -10.25
CA LEU A 114 3.93 -14.98 -9.93
C LEU A 114 3.26 -16.00 -8.98
N GLY A 115 1.97 -15.83 -8.68
CA GLY A 115 1.19 -16.75 -7.84
C GLY A 115 1.42 -16.57 -6.33
N VAL A 116 1.99 -15.44 -5.91
CA VAL A 116 2.16 -15.09 -4.50
C VAL A 116 0.90 -14.35 -4.03
N ARG A 117 0.32 -14.76 -2.91
CA ARG A 117 -0.78 -14.05 -2.24
C ARG A 117 -0.22 -12.78 -1.60
N VAL A 118 -0.86 -11.65 -1.81
CA VAL A 118 -0.34 -10.36 -1.36
C VAL A 118 -1.32 -9.67 -0.43
N ALA A 119 -0.83 -9.23 0.71
CA ALA A 119 -1.51 -8.28 1.59
C ALA A 119 -0.71 -6.98 1.70
N GLY A 120 -1.36 -5.88 2.03
CA GLY A 120 -0.71 -4.58 2.12
C GLY A 120 -1.16 -3.75 3.30
N MET A 121 -0.21 -3.04 3.89
CA MET A 121 -0.46 -2.02 4.92
C MET A 121 0.18 -0.69 4.51
N SER A 122 -0.56 0.41 4.65
CA SER A 122 -0.05 1.76 4.44
C SER A 122 -0.15 2.56 5.74
N VAL A 123 0.97 3.08 6.22
CA VAL A 123 1.00 3.98 7.38
C VAL A 123 0.65 5.38 6.92
N VAL A 124 -0.31 6.02 7.59
CA VAL A 124 -0.61 7.44 7.40
C VAL A 124 0.56 8.25 7.96
N SER A 125 1.43 8.72 7.09
CA SER A 125 2.64 9.48 7.44
C SER A 125 2.51 10.97 7.12
N ASP A 126 1.49 11.35 6.35
CA ASP A 126 1.25 12.71 5.88
C ASP A 126 -0.25 12.93 5.65
N LEU A 127 -0.70 14.18 5.76
CA LEU A 127 -2.06 14.58 5.40
C LEU A 127 -2.01 15.37 4.09
N SER A 128 -2.45 14.78 3.01
CA SER A 128 -2.31 15.34 1.64
C SER A 128 -3.06 16.67 1.42
N PHE A 129 -4.01 17.01 2.29
CA PHE A 129 -4.70 18.31 2.31
C PHE A 129 -4.04 19.34 3.25
N ALA A 130 -2.90 19.04 3.89
CA ALA A 130 -2.16 20.00 4.68
C ALA A 130 -1.62 21.15 3.82
N GLN A 131 -1.37 22.30 4.45
CA GLN A 131 -0.86 23.49 3.72
C GLN A 131 0.56 23.32 3.18
N ALA A 132 1.34 22.43 3.78
CA ALA A 132 2.68 22.06 3.34
C ALA A 132 2.88 20.55 3.47
N PRO A 133 3.68 19.91 2.59
CA PRO A 133 4.01 18.51 2.73
C PRO A 133 4.85 18.29 3.99
N THR A 134 4.72 17.10 4.58
CA THR A 134 5.55 16.70 5.71
C THR A 134 7.01 16.50 5.24
N ASP A 135 7.95 16.92 6.06
CA ASP A 135 9.37 16.68 5.80
C ASP A 135 9.67 15.17 5.66
N PRO A 136 10.46 14.73 4.67
CA PRO A 136 10.74 13.31 4.46
C PRO A 136 11.32 12.59 5.68
N ASP A 137 12.15 13.23 6.48
CA ASP A 137 12.70 12.62 7.71
C ASP A 137 11.59 12.47 8.78
N GLU A 138 10.66 13.40 8.82
CA GLU A 138 9.47 13.33 9.67
C GLU A 138 8.53 12.18 9.24
N VAL A 139 8.33 11.98 7.93
CA VAL A 139 7.57 10.84 7.38
C VAL A 139 8.14 9.51 7.87
N VAL A 140 9.47 9.34 7.81
CA VAL A 140 10.15 8.14 8.30
C VAL A 140 9.93 7.94 9.79
N ARG A 141 10.05 9.02 10.57
CA ARG A 141 9.87 8.99 12.03
C ARG A 141 8.43 8.62 12.43
N LEU A 142 7.46 9.19 11.75
CA LEU A 142 6.03 8.92 11.98
C LEU A 142 5.67 7.48 11.59
N ALA A 143 6.16 7.01 10.45
CA ALA A 143 5.99 5.63 10.02
C ALA A 143 6.58 4.64 11.03
N ALA A 144 7.73 4.96 11.63
CA ALA A 144 8.31 4.14 12.70
C ALA A 144 7.43 4.04 13.95
N GLY A 145 6.56 5.03 14.22
CA GLY A 145 5.60 5.01 15.33
C GLY A 145 4.53 3.92 15.19
N ALA A 146 4.23 3.47 13.98
CA ALA A 146 3.23 2.45 13.68
C ALA A 146 3.75 1.00 13.84
N HIS A 147 4.96 0.80 14.34
CA HIS A 147 5.63 -0.51 14.40
C HIS A 147 4.80 -1.58 15.12
N THR A 148 4.07 -1.21 16.18
CA THR A 148 3.25 -2.15 16.96
C THR A 148 2.11 -2.72 16.11
N THR A 149 1.36 -1.86 15.41
CA THR A 149 0.27 -2.29 14.53
C THR A 149 0.81 -3.10 13.35
N ILE A 150 1.94 -2.68 12.76
CA ILE A 150 2.60 -3.43 11.67
C ILE A 150 3.01 -4.83 12.14
N ALA A 151 3.68 -4.93 13.30
CA ALA A 151 4.10 -6.20 13.86
C ALA A 151 2.89 -7.12 14.13
N ALA A 152 1.84 -6.59 14.76
CA ALA A 152 0.61 -7.33 15.02
C ALA A 152 -0.04 -7.83 13.71
N GLY A 153 -0.04 -7.01 12.65
CA GLY A 153 -0.54 -7.41 11.34
C GLY A 153 0.26 -8.55 10.72
N ILE A 154 1.58 -8.49 10.78
CA ILE A 154 2.46 -9.56 10.28
C ILE A 154 2.24 -10.86 11.09
N GLU A 155 2.20 -10.77 12.42
CA GLU A 155 1.94 -11.91 13.30
C GLU A 155 0.57 -12.55 13.03
N ALA A 156 -0.47 -11.74 12.83
CA ALA A 156 -1.81 -12.21 12.51
C ALA A 156 -1.83 -12.97 11.17
N VAL A 157 -1.17 -12.46 10.14
CA VAL A 157 -1.04 -13.16 8.85
C VAL A 157 -0.29 -14.47 9.01
N LEU A 158 0.83 -14.49 9.73
CA LEU A 158 1.59 -15.73 9.98
C LEU A 158 0.76 -16.77 10.74
N ALA A 159 -0.04 -16.35 11.72
CA ALA A 159 -0.93 -17.25 12.47
C ALA A 159 -2.05 -17.84 11.59
N ALA A 160 -2.57 -17.07 10.65
CA ALA A 160 -3.62 -17.52 9.72
C ALA A 160 -3.11 -18.52 8.66
N MET A 161 -1.78 -18.60 8.45
CA MET A 161 -1.12 -19.51 7.52
C MET A 161 -0.72 -20.85 8.14
N SER A 162 -0.85 -21.02 9.45
CA SER A 162 -0.48 -22.21 10.21
C SER A 162 -1.62 -23.20 10.30
#